data_5d29f56dd03295c6b03c0cf2dbf8050d
#
_entry.id   5d29f56dd03295c6b03c0cf2dbf8050d
#
_cell.length_a   1.000
_cell.length_b   1.000
_cell.length_c   1.000
_cell.angle_alpha   90.00
_cell.angle_beta   90.00
_cell.angle_gamma   90.00
#
_symmetry.space_group_name_H-M   'P 1'
#
loop_
_entity.id
_entity.type
_entity.pdbx_description
1 polymer ?
#
loop_
_entity_poly.entity_id
_entity_poly.type
_entity_poly.pdbx_seq_one_letter_code
_entity_poly.pdbx_strand_id
1 'polypeptide(L)'
;LSIRDILDLYKKVGLKVKYFDRPPFVTENDSGHKIRTLFRSFFKPPHTVVLNRQLEHEPRRMKYDLSAYLGHKVLHNGDGLVSSHATGGELGGSPQPDSQSDDKVSQSDILYAWRNFECSFFAGALLCPRLPFRHYLAREAHHIHAFEKIDITAGVYMRRMTSVSPYKHWHYFDAFQPGFLRAVYRGNGIPMPWGN
;
A
#
# COMPACT_ATOMS: atom_id res chain seq x y z
N LEU A 1 -1.00 8.60 14.42
CA LEU A 1 -0.84 7.28 15.03
C LEU A 1 0.61 6.84 14.97
N SER A 2 1.12 6.33 16.09
CA SER A 2 2.40 5.64 16.18
C SER A 2 2.24 4.14 15.84
N ILE A 3 3.35 3.43 15.64
CA ILE A 3 3.34 1.96 15.52
C ILE A 3 2.73 1.32 16.78
N ARG A 4 3.03 1.86 17.96
CA ARG A 4 2.47 1.38 19.23
C ARG A 4 0.95 1.48 19.26
N ASP A 5 0.39 2.59 18.82
CA ASP A 5 -1.07 2.76 18.76
C ASP A 5 -1.72 1.73 17.84
N ILE A 6 -1.08 1.42 16.70
CA ILE A 6 -1.58 0.41 15.76
C ILE A 6 -1.49 -0.99 16.38
N LEU A 7 -0.40 -1.31 17.08
CA LEU A 7 -0.26 -2.59 17.79
C LEU A 7 -1.27 -2.75 18.94
N ASP A 8 -1.66 -1.66 19.58
CA ASP A 8 -2.72 -1.69 20.58
C ASP A 8 -4.10 -1.92 19.94
N LEU A 9 -4.33 -1.40 18.73
CA LEU A 9 -5.52 -1.77 17.93
C LEU A 9 -5.49 -3.25 17.55
N TYR A 10 -4.32 -3.80 17.18
CA TYR A 10 -4.14 -5.23 16.89
C TYR A 10 -4.61 -6.11 18.03
N LYS A 11 -4.21 -5.79 19.26
CA LYS A 11 -4.65 -6.52 20.47
C LYS A 11 -6.18 -6.50 20.60
N LYS A 12 -6.80 -5.34 20.35
CA LYS A 12 -8.28 -5.19 20.45
C LYS A 12 -9.03 -6.05 19.43
N VAL A 13 -8.48 -6.26 18.24
CA VAL A 13 -9.13 -7.05 17.17
C VAL A 13 -8.61 -8.49 17.08
N GLY A 14 -7.71 -8.90 18.00
CA GLY A 14 -7.18 -10.27 18.06
C GLY A 14 -6.13 -10.59 17.01
N LEU A 15 -5.47 -9.59 16.41
CA LEU A 15 -4.35 -9.80 15.50
C LEU A 15 -3.05 -10.11 16.25
N LYS A 16 -2.24 -10.99 15.68
CA LYS A 16 -0.93 -11.39 16.20
C LYS A 16 0.15 -11.01 15.21
N VAL A 17 1.28 -10.55 15.72
CA VAL A 17 2.46 -10.24 14.91
C VAL A 17 3.52 -11.32 15.12
N LYS A 18 4.08 -11.81 14.02
CA LYS A 18 5.26 -12.67 13.98
C LYS A 18 6.33 -12.01 13.11
N TYR A 19 7.57 -12.42 13.29
CA TYR A 19 8.69 -11.90 12.52
C TYR A 19 9.39 -13.01 11.75
N PHE A 20 9.97 -12.64 10.62
CA PHE A 20 10.90 -13.47 9.87
C PHE A 20 12.09 -12.64 9.40
N ASP A 21 13.16 -13.32 9.04
CA ASP A 21 14.35 -12.71 8.47
C ASP A 21 14.55 -13.19 7.05
N ARG A 22 14.48 -12.26 6.09
CA ARG A 22 14.81 -12.51 4.70
C ARG A 22 15.50 -11.27 4.14
N PRO A 23 16.75 -11.38 3.69
CA PRO A 23 17.44 -10.27 3.05
C PRO A 23 16.76 -9.91 1.72
N PRO A 24 16.96 -8.67 1.25
CA PRO A 24 16.57 -8.32 -0.11
C PRO A 24 17.25 -9.24 -1.13
N PHE A 25 16.53 -9.56 -2.18
CA PHE A 25 17.05 -10.34 -3.30
C PHE A 25 17.04 -9.51 -4.58
N VAL A 26 17.85 -9.89 -5.54
CA VAL A 26 17.94 -9.21 -6.83
C VAL A 26 17.33 -10.12 -7.88
N THR A 27 16.38 -9.60 -8.64
CA THR A 27 15.84 -10.22 -9.85
C THR A 27 16.33 -9.42 -11.05
N GLU A 28 16.45 -10.08 -12.18
CA GLU A 28 16.72 -9.46 -13.47
C GLU A 28 15.45 -9.55 -14.31
N ASN A 29 15.01 -8.43 -14.87
CA ASN A 29 13.85 -8.43 -15.76
C ASN A 29 14.26 -8.76 -17.20
N ASP A 30 13.28 -8.95 -18.09
CA ASP A 30 13.50 -9.28 -19.51
C ASP A 30 14.38 -8.27 -20.27
N SER A 31 14.49 -7.05 -19.73
CA SER A 31 15.34 -5.98 -20.27
C SER A 31 16.76 -5.97 -19.66
N GLY A 32 17.14 -6.96 -18.87
CA GLY A 32 18.46 -7.06 -18.24
C GLY A 32 18.69 -6.11 -17.06
N HIS A 33 17.65 -5.42 -16.57
CA HIS A 33 17.79 -4.53 -15.41
C HIS A 33 17.68 -5.31 -14.10
N LYS A 34 18.64 -5.06 -13.22
CA LYS A 34 18.66 -5.66 -11.87
C LYS A 34 17.75 -4.89 -10.94
N ILE A 35 16.74 -5.57 -10.42
CA ILE A 35 15.76 -5.03 -9.49
C ILE A 35 15.98 -5.62 -8.12
N ARG A 36 16.29 -4.75 -7.15
CA ARG A 36 16.40 -5.16 -5.76
C ARG A 36 15.02 -5.17 -5.11
N THR A 37 14.58 -6.33 -4.64
CA THR A 37 13.27 -6.53 -4.02
C THR A 37 13.43 -6.94 -2.56
N LEU A 38 12.68 -6.30 -1.68
CA LEU A 38 12.52 -6.70 -0.29
C LEU A 38 11.08 -7.19 -0.08
N PHE A 39 10.93 -8.47 0.25
CA PHE A 39 9.66 -8.99 0.75
C PHE A 39 9.47 -8.53 2.18
N ARG A 40 8.55 -7.59 2.39
CA ARG A 40 8.40 -6.87 3.66
C ARG A 40 7.53 -7.60 4.66
N SER A 41 6.38 -8.06 4.22
CA SER A 41 5.36 -8.54 5.13
C SER A 41 4.28 -9.32 4.41
N PHE A 42 3.52 -10.13 5.15
CA PHE A 42 2.31 -10.78 4.63
C PHE A 42 1.28 -11.00 5.73
N PHE A 43 0.02 -11.04 5.33
CA PHE A 43 -1.10 -11.40 6.19
C PHE A 43 -1.43 -12.87 5.99
N LYS A 44 -1.36 -13.63 7.06
CA LYS A 44 -1.80 -15.02 7.12
C LYS A 44 -3.13 -15.09 7.84
N PRO A 45 -4.24 -15.27 7.11
CA PRO A 45 -5.56 -15.36 7.71
C PRO A 45 -5.65 -16.45 8.78
N PRO A 46 -6.56 -16.32 9.72
CA PRO A 46 -7.48 -15.19 9.91
C PRO A 46 -6.92 -14.05 10.79
N HIS A 47 -5.73 -14.19 11.40
CA HIS A 47 -5.28 -13.20 12.40
C HIS A 47 -3.77 -13.08 12.60
N THR A 48 -2.95 -13.55 11.69
CA THR A 48 -1.49 -13.45 11.85
C THR A 48 -0.89 -12.53 10.79
N VAL A 49 -0.20 -11.51 11.24
CA VAL A 49 0.64 -10.65 10.43
C VAL A 49 2.09 -11.06 10.61
N VAL A 50 2.81 -11.26 9.52
CA VAL A 50 4.21 -11.68 9.55
C VAL A 50 5.06 -10.58 8.91
N LEU A 51 5.98 -10.01 9.67
CA LEU A 51 6.81 -8.88 9.28
C LEU A 51 8.26 -9.31 9.10
N ASN A 52 8.90 -8.82 8.05
CA ASN A 52 10.34 -8.93 7.91
C ASN A 52 11.03 -7.98 8.91
N ARG A 53 12.00 -8.47 9.67
CA ARG A 53 12.78 -7.66 10.63
C ARG A 53 13.47 -6.46 9.97
N GLN A 54 13.77 -6.55 8.68
CA GLN A 54 14.31 -5.40 7.92
C GLN A 54 13.41 -4.16 7.95
N LEU A 55 12.10 -4.35 8.17
CA LEU A 55 11.16 -3.22 8.31
C LEU A 55 11.37 -2.39 9.59
N GLU A 56 12.07 -2.90 10.59
CA GLU A 56 12.41 -2.13 11.79
C GLU A 56 13.25 -0.89 11.44
N HIS A 57 14.00 -0.96 10.34
CA HIS A 57 14.77 0.17 9.80
C HIS A 57 13.95 1.09 8.88
N GLU A 58 12.70 0.71 8.57
CA GLU A 58 11.78 1.48 7.72
C GLU A 58 10.42 1.73 8.41
N PRO A 59 10.37 2.45 9.52
CA PRO A 59 9.18 2.54 10.38
C PRO A 59 7.96 3.11 9.65
N ARG A 60 8.15 3.99 8.68
CA ARG A 60 7.05 4.55 7.87
C ARG A 60 6.37 3.47 7.02
N ARG A 61 7.14 2.54 6.45
CA ARG A 61 6.62 1.42 5.67
C ARG A 61 5.97 0.38 6.56
N MET A 62 6.62 0.05 7.68
CA MET A 62 6.05 -0.84 8.70
C MET A 62 4.69 -0.34 9.18
N LYS A 63 4.57 0.94 9.46
CA LYS A 63 3.31 1.57 9.88
C LYS A 63 2.21 1.42 8.84
N TYR A 64 2.53 1.60 7.56
CA TYR A 64 1.58 1.39 6.47
C TYR A 64 1.15 -0.08 6.36
N ASP A 65 2.09 -1.01 6.35
CA ASP A 65 1.81 -2.45 6.23
C ASP A 65 0.91 -2.94 7.37
N LEU A 66 1.24 -2.56 8.62
CA LEU A 66 0.41 -2.86 9.78
C LEU A 66 -1.01 -2.27 9.65
N SER A 67 -1.14 -1.04 9.16
CA SER A 67 -2.44 -0.41 8.95
C SER A 67 -3.28 -1.11 7.88
N ALA A 68 -2.66 -1.57 6.79
CA ALA A 68 -3.34 -2.30 5.73
C ALA A 68 -3.86 -3.66 6.23
N TYR A 69 -3.05 -4.40 6.98
CA TYR A 69 -3.48 -5.68 7.56
C TYR A 69 -4.54 -5.53 8.65
N LEU A 70 -4.54 -4.42 9.38
CA LEU A 70 -5.66 -4.09 10.24
C LEU A 70 -6.96 -3.96 9.43
N GLY A 71 -6.89 -3.37 8.23
CA GLY A 71 -7.99 -3.31 7.27
C GLY A 71 -8.53 -4.69 6.90
N HIS A 72 -7.65 -5.65 6.58
CA HIS A 72 -8.08 -7.03 6.29
C HIS A 72 -8.87 -7.66 7.42
N LYS A 73 -8.51 -7.37 8.67
CA LYS A 73 -9.25 -7.87 9.83
C LYS A 73 -10.56 -7.14 10.05
N VAL A 74 -10.54 -5.81 10.00
CA VAL A 74 -11.70 -4.98 10.37
C VAL A 74 -12.78 -4.98 9.30
N LEU A 75 -12.39 -4.93 8.01
CA LEU A 75 -13.33 -4.86 6.90
C LEU A 75 -13.83 -6.25 6.46
N HIS A 76 -12.98 -7.28 6.57
CA HIS A 76 -13.23 -8.59 5.97
C HIS A 76 -13.16 -9.75 6.95
N ASN A 77 -12.98 -9.47 8.23
CA ASN A 77 -12.84 -10.47 9.30
C ASN A 77 -11.74 -11.53 9.04
N GLY A 78 -10.77 -11.22 8.20
CA GLY A 78 -9.69 -12.16 7.82
C GLY A 78 -10.23 -13.32 6.96
N ASP A 79 -10.97 -13.04 5.91
CA ASP A 79 -11.76 -13.91 5.05
C ASP A 79 -10.99 -14.97 4.24
N GLY A 80 -9.79 -15.32 4.66
CA GLY A 80 -9.00 -16.39 4.05
C GLY A 80 -8.01 -15.92 2.98
N LEU A 81 -8.09 -14.69 2.51
CA LEU A 81 -7.17 -14.17 1.50
C LEU A 81 -5.80 -13.83 2.10
N VAL A 82 -4.76 -14.37 1.51
CA VAL A 82 -3.37 -14.01 1.81
C VAL A 82 -3.04 -12.72 1.08
N SER A 83 -2.53 -11.72 1.80
CA SER A 83 -2.04 -10.47 1.23
C SER A 83 -0.57 -10.27 1.58
N SER A 84 0.19 -9.68 0.68
CA SER A 84 1.62 -9.45 0.89
C SER A 84 2.07 -8.08 0.39
N HIS A 85 3.12 -7.55 1.00
CA HIS A 85 3.75 -6.31 0.58
C HIS A 85 5.24 -6.53 0.29
N ALA A 86 5.70 -5.98 -0.83
CA ALA A 86 7.10 -5.95 -1.20
C ALA A 86 7.52 -4.53 -1.63
N THR A 87 8.81 -4.27 -1.58
CA THR A 87 9.43 -3.04 -2.08
C THR A 87 10.34 -3.38 -3.24
N GLY A 88 10.22 -2.65 -4.34
CA GLY A 88 10.99 -2.89 -5.56
C GLY A 88 10.39 -4.01 -6.42
N GLY A 89 10.67 -3.97 -7.71
CA GLY A 89 10.30 -4.98 -8.68
C GLY A 89 8.82 -5.19 -8.92
N GLU A 90 8.54 -6.18 -9.71
CA GLU A 90 7.21 -6.62 -10.13
C GLU A 90 6.40 -7.26 -9.00
N LEU A 91 7.07 -7.71 -7.93
CA LEU A 91 6.46 -8.37 -6.79
C LEU A 91 5.73 -7.43 -5.81
N GLY A 92 5.64 -6.15 -6.14
CA GLY A 92 4.96 -5.19 -5.28
C GLY A 92 3.46 -5.21 -5.46
N GLY A 93 2.75 -6.05 -4.74
CA GLY A 93 1.32 -5.86 -4.59
C GLY A 93 0.45 -7.07 -4.88
N SER A 94 -0.04 -7.26 -6.05
CA SER A 94 -0.93 -8.37 -6.39
C SER A 94 -0.14 -9.48 -7.07
N PRO A 95 -0.49 -10.76 -6.85
CA PRO A 95 -0.05 -11.81 -7.74
C PRO A 95 -0.45 -11.39 -9.16
N GLN A 96 0.50 -11.35 -10.06
CA GLN A 96 0.14 -11.21 -11.47
C GLN A 96 -0.56 -12.49 -11.89
N PRO A 97 -1.63 -12.41 -12.68
CA PRO A 97 -2.18 -13.59 -13.35
C PRO A 97 -1.03 -14.27 -14.07
N ASP A 98 -0.90 -15.58 -13.95
CA ASP A 98 0.07 -16.36 -14.70
C ASP A 98 -0.05 -16.00 -16.18
N SER A 99 0.94 -15.34 -16.72
CA SER A 99 0.97 -14.87 -18.12
C SER A 99 0.98 -16.02 -19.14
N GLN A 100 0.91 -17.25 -18.67
CA GLN A 100 0.86 -18.46 -19.51
C GLN A 100 -0.53 -19.09 -19.66
N SER A 101 -1.53 -18.62 -18.96
CA SER A 101 -2.88 -19.14 -19.15
C SER A 101 -3.80 -18.05 -19.68
N ASP A 102 -4.32 -18.29 -20.89
CA ASP A 102 -5.44 -17.57 -21.51
C ASP A 102 -5.91 -16.30 -20.79
N ASP A 103 -6.07 -15.19 -21.52
CA ASP A 103 -6.50 -13.83 -21.14
C ASP A 103 -7.67 -13.68 -20.13
N LYS A 104 -7.91 -14.66 -19.30
CA LYS A 104 -9.03 -14.66 -18.33
C LYS A 104 -8.54 -14.39 -16.92
N VAL A 105 -8.66 -13.13 -16.52
CA VAL A 105 -8.57 -12.74 -15.10
C VAL A 105 -9.56 -13.59 -14.29
N SER A 106 -9.09 -14.35 -13.32
CA SER A 106 -9.95 -15.18 -12.49
C SER A 106 -10.78 -14.33 -11.50
N GLN A 107 -11.92 -14.87 -11.07
CA GLN A 107 -12.73 -14.21 -10.04
C GLN A 107 -11.95 -14.01 -8.73
N SER A 108 -11.04 -14.93 -8.41
CA SER A 108 -10.17 -14.81 -7.23
C SER A 108 -9.18 -13.67 -7.36
N ASP A 109 -8.64 -13.40 -8.55
CA ASP A 109 -7.71 -12.29 -8.79
C ASP A 109 -8.42 -10.94 -8.65
N ILE A 110 -9.64 -10.84 -9.16
CA ILE A 110 -10.48 -9.65 -9.00
C ILE A 110 -10.76 -9.41 -7.52
N LEU A 111 -11.17 -10.43 -6.78
CA LEU A 111 -11.45 -10.33 -5.35
C LEU A 111 -10.20 -9.94 -4.57
N TYR A 112 -9.05 -10.52 -4.89
CA TYR A 112 -7.78 -10.21 -4.27
C TYR A 112 -7.37 -8.75 -4.51
N ALA A 113 -7.45 -8.30 -5.76
CA ALA A 113 -7.15 -6.90 -6.12
C ALA A 113 -8.09 -5.92 -5.40
N TRP A 114 -9.37 -6.25 -5.32
CA TRP A 114 -10.36 -5.45 -4.62
C TRP A 114 -10.07 -5.35 -3.12
N ARG A 115 -9.78 -6.47 -2.45
CA ARG A 115 -9.42 -6.49 -1.03
C ARG A 115 -8.17 -5.66 -0.74
N ASN A 116 -7.15 -5.78 -1.57
CA ASN A 116 -5.94 -4.98 -1.44
C ASN A 116 -6.22 -3.49 -1.62
N PHE A 117 -7.08 -3.12 -2.57
CA PHE A 117 -7.52 -1.74 -2.76
C PHE A 117 -8.23 -1.19 -1.51
N GLU A 118 -9.23 -1.90 -0.99
CA GLU A 118 -9.97 -1.48 0.21
C GLU A 118 -9.05 -1.35 1.43
N CYS A 119 -8.16 -2.30 1.65
CA CYS A 119 -7.21 -2.28 2.78
C CYS A 119 -6.17 -1.17 2.63
N SER A 120 -5.72 -0.89 1.41
CA SER A 120 -4.84 0.25 1.11
C SER A 120 -5.53 1.59 1.37
N PHE A 121 -6.79 1.71 0.97
CA PHE A 121 -7.61 2.91 1.25
C PHE A 121 -7.85 3.08 2.75
N PHE A 122 -8.18 2.00 3.45
CA PHE A 122 -8.34 1.98 4.90
C PHE A 122 -7.06 2.45 5.61
N ALA A 123 -5.90 1.90 5.23
CA ALA A 123 -4.61 2.30 5.79
C ALA A 123 -4.34 3.80 5.61
N GLY A 124 -4.58 4.31 4.41
CA GLY A 124 -4.47 5.75 4.14
C GLY A 124 -5.43 6.59 4.98
N ALA A 125 -6.66 6.14 5.19
CA ALA A 125 -7.65 6.84 6.01
C ALA A 125 -7.31 6.79 7.50
N LEU A 126 -6.79 5.68 7.98
CA LEU A 126 -6.36 5.51 9.37
C LEU A 126 -5.15 6.39 9.71
N LEU A 127 -4.14 6.40 8.84
CA LEU A 127 -2.91 7.19 9.04
C LEU A 127 -3.12 8.68 8.81
N CYS A 128 -4.01 9.04 7.89
CA CYS A 128 -4.33 10.41 7.50
C CYS A 128 -5.85 10.62 7.51
N PRO A 129 -6.49 10.77 8.67
CA PRO A 129 -7.92 11.03 8.77
C PRO A 129 -8.32 12.29 8.00
N ARG A 130 -9.47 12.24 7.32
CA ARG A 130 -9.86 13.23 6.31
C ARG A 130 -9.76 14.69 6.77
N LEU A 131 -10.41 15.04 7.87
CA LEU A 131 -10.47 16.44 8.31
C LEU A 131 -9.12 16.95 8.84
N PRO A 132 -8.45 16.28 9.79
CA PRO A 132 -7.13 16.71 10.24
C PRO A 132 -6.10 16.79 9.09
N PHE A 133 -6.15 15.85 8.15
CA PHE A 133 -5.22 15.83 7.03
C PHE A 133 -5.49 16.96 6.02
N ARG A 134 -6.75 17.32 5.77
CA ARG A 134 -7.09 18.50 4.96
C ARG A 134 -6.59 19.80 5.59
N HIS A 135 -6.76 19.96 6.90
CA HIS A 135 -6.23 21.13 7.62
C HIS A 135 -4.69 21.17 7.54
N TYR A 136 -4.05 20.01 7.68
CA TYR A 136 -2.61 19.88 7.51
C TYR A 136 -2.17 20.29 6.10
N LEU A 137 -2.81 19.75 5.06
CA LEU A 137 -2.50 20.10 3.67
C LEU A 137 -2.63 21.60 3.40
N ALA A 138 -3.69 22.22 3.89
CA ALA A 138 -3.90 23.68 3.72
C ALA A 138 -2.80 24.49 4.41
N ARG A 139 -2.43 24.11 5.63
CA ARG A 139 -1.34 24.77 6.39
C ARG A 139 0.01 24.64 5.70
N GLU A 140 0.30 23.50 5.10
CA GLU A 140 1.55 23.26 4.37
C GLU A 140 1.47 23.68 2.89
N ALA A 141 0.43 24.44 2.50
CA ALA A 141 0.21 24.90 1.13
C ALA A 141 0.26 23.75 0.09
N HIS A 142 -0.17 22.55 0.49
CA HIS A 142 -0.14 21.32 -0.31
C HIS A 142 1.25 20.93 -0.83
N HIS A 143 2.32 21.34 -0.12
CA HIS A 143 3.68 21.07 -0.53
C HIS A 143 3.97 19.57 -0.52
N ILE A 144 4.54 19.05 -1.61
CA ILE A 144 4.74 17.59 -1.80
C ILE A 144 5.71 16.96 -0.78
N HIS A 145 6.69 17.71 -0.27
CA HIS A 145 7.62 17.23 0.76
C HIS A 145 7.08 17.33 2.18
N ALA A 146 5.86 17.82 2.38
CA ALA A 146 5.29 17.92 3.72
C ALA A 146 5.06 16.55 4.39
N PHE A 147 5.06 15.44 3.62
CA PHE A 147 5.00 14.09 4.19
C PHE A 147 6.13 13.79 5.19
N GLU A 148 7.28 14.45 5.04
CA GLU A 148 8.45 14.26 5.92
C GLU A 148 8.16 14.67 7.37
N LYS A 149 7.24 15.62 7.55
CA LYS A 149 6.85 16.16 8.86
C LYS A 149 5.86 15.30 9.64
N ILE A 150 5.20 14.33 8.99
CA ILE A 150 4.11 13.55 9.60
C ILE A 150 4.38 12.04 9.63
N ASP A 151 5.61 11.63 9.43
CA ASP A 151 6.07 10.25 9.59
C ASP A 151 5.22 9.20 8.81
N ILE A 152 4.97 9.49 7.54
CA ILE A 152 4.36 8.57 6.56
C ILE A 152 5.22 8.51 5.30
N THR A 153 4.95 7.54 4.43
CA THR A 153 5.63 7.48 3.13
C THR A 153 5.06 8.49 2.14
N ALA A 154 5.88 8.96 1.21
CA ALA A 154 5.44 9.84 0.12
C ALA A 154 4.23 9.26 -0.64
N GLY A 155 4.25 7.95 -0.94
CA GLY A 155 3.15 7.29 -1.64
C GLY A 155 1.83 7.33 -0.85
N VAL A 156 1.85 7.15 0.46
CA VAL A 156 0.65 7.30 1.31
C VAL A 156 0.15 8.74 1.30
N TYR A 157 1.06 9.70 1.44
CA TYR A 157 0.75 11.12 1.42
C TYR A 157 0.07 11.53 0.11
N MET A 158 0.69 11.19 -1.04
CA MET A 158 0.20 11.57 -2.36
C MET A 158 -1.16 10.94 -2.68
N ARG A 159 -1.32 9.62 -2.43
CA ARG A 159 -2.60 8.93 -2.61
C ARG A 159 -3.70 9.54 -1.75
N ARG A 160 -3.39 9.85 -0.49
CA ARG A 160 -4.39 10.44 0.40
C ARG A 160 -4.72 11.88 0.00
N MET A 161 -3.73 12.65 -0.44
CA MET A 161 -3.92 14.01 -0.93
C MET A 161 -4.88 14.06 -2.12
N THR A 162 -4.74 13.15 -3.11
CA THR A 162 -5.66 13.08 -4.25
C THR A 162 -7.10 12.75 -3.83
N SER A 163 -7.27 11.95 -2.78
CA SER A 163 -8.61 11.51 -2.33
C SER A 163 -9.34 12.50 -1.42
N VAL A 164 -8.62 13.39 -0.71
CA VAL A 164 -9.23 14.30 0.28
C VAL A 164 -9.10 15.78 -0.06
N SER A 165 -8.22 16.15 -1.00
CA SER A 165 -8.05 17.54 -1.43
C SER A 165 -9.35 18.11 -2.01
N PRO A 166 -9.63 19.41 -1.81
CA PRO A 166 -10.70 20.09 -2.52
C PRO A 166 -10.42 20.27 -4.02
N TYR A 167 -9.17 20.14 -4.43
CA TYR A 167 -8.77 20.29 -5.82
C TYR A 167 -9.10 19.05 -6.62
N LYS A 168 -10.04 19.17 -7.57
CA LYS A 168 -10.57 18.06 -8.36
C LYS A 168 -9.63 17.57 -9.46
N HIS A 169 -8.54 18.29 -9.72
CA HIS A 169 -7.68 18.10 -10.89
C HIS A 169 -6.36 17.39 -10.57
N TRP A 170 -6.24 16.79 -9.39
CA TRP A 170 -5.03 16.13 -9.00
C TRP A 170 -5.05 14.66 -9.33
N HIS A 171 -3.99 14.23 -10.00
CA HIS A 171 -3.70 12.84 -10.30
C HIS A 171 -2.36 12.47 -9.67
N TYR A 172 -2.23 11.25 -9.23
CA TYR A 172 -0.99 10.69 -8.76
C TYR A 172 -0.64 9.43 -9.56
N PHE A 173 0.53 9.42 -10.13
CA PHE A 173 1.11 8.29 -10.85
C PHE A 173 2.22 7.70 -10.02
N ASP A 174 2.09 6.42 -9.66
CA ASP A 174 3.13 5.65 -9.01
C ASP A 174 3.83 4.82 -10.08
N ALA A 175 5.04 5.20 -10.43
CA ALA A 175 5.84 4.55 -11.45
C ALA A 175 7.17 4.09 -10.87
N PHE A 176 7.67 2.97 -11.35
CA PHE A 176 9.01 2.50 -11.06
C PHE A 176 9.69 2.16 -12.38
N GLN A 177 10.94 2.55 -12.52
CA GLN A 177 11.74 2.46 -13.74
C GLN A 177 11.15 3.16 -14.98
N PRO A 178 11.97 3.52 -15.96
CA PRO A 178 11.48 4.13 -17.18
C PRO A 178 10.46 3.21 -17.88
N GLY A 179 9.24 3.67 -18.02
CA GLY A 179 8.20 3.00 -18.78
C GLY A 179 7.23 2.10 -18.01
N PHE A 180 7.42 1.87 -16.71
CA PHE A 180 6.51 1.02 -15.92
C PHE A 180 5.64 1.85 -14.96
N LEU A 181 4.34 1.85 -15.22
CA LEU A 181 3.33 2.45 -14.37
C LEU A 181 2.80 1.42 -13.37
N ARG A 182 3.01 1.66 -12.09
CA ARG A 182 2.58 0.77 -11.01
C ARG A 182 1.12 0.95 -10.64
N ALA A 183 0.70 2.20 -10.53
CA ALA A 183 -0.67 2.55 -10.17
C ALA A 183 -1.01 3.98 -10.56
N VAL A 184 -2.28 4.20 -10.80
CA VAL A 184 -2.85 5.52 -11.09
C VAL A 184 -3.96 5.82 -10.10
N TYR A 185 -3.87 6.96 -9.46
CA TYR A 185 -4.87 7.46 -8.54
C TYR A 185 -5.48 8.74 -9.11
N ARG A 186 -6.78 8.71 -9.38
CA ARG A 186 -7.51 9.88 -9.86
C ARG A 186 -7.86 10.83 -8.73
N GLY A 187 -7.57 12.10 -8.94
CA GLY A 187 -8.39 13.15 -8.38
C GLY A 187 -9.75 13.16 -9.06
N ASN A 188 -10.79 13.59 -8.37
CA ASN A 188 -12.19 13.53 -8.84
C ASN A 188 -12.39 14.04 -10.28
N GLY A 189 -12.84 13.20 -11.17
CA GLY A 189 -13.63 13.56 -12.34
C GLY A 189 -12.92 14.04 -13.60
N ILE A 190 -11.59 14.04 -13.69
CA ILE A 190 -10.92 14.36 -14.96
C ILE A 190 -10.67 13.08 -15.74
N PRO A 191 -11.08 13.03 -17.02
CA PRO A 191 -10.71 11.94 -17.90
C PRO A 191 -9.17 11.88 -18.06
N MET A 192 -8.65 10.69 -18.11
CA MET A 192 -7.21 10.49 -18.32
C MET A 192 -6.83 10.92 -19.73
N PRO A 193 -5.65 11.56 -19.93
CA PRO A 193 -5.27 12.09 -21.25
C PRO A 193 -5.00 11.00 -22.31
N TRP A 194 -4.92 9.76 -21.94
CA TRP A 194 -4.69 8.61 -22.82
C TRP A 194 -5.96 7.77 -23.08
N GLY A 195 -7.09 8.39 -23.13
CA GLY A 195 -8.30 7.75 -23.64
C GLY A 195 -8.93 6.69 -22.74
N ASN A 196 -10.03 6.18 -23.24
CA ASN A 196 -10.88 5.18 -22.60
C ASN A 196 -10.25 3.80 -22.56
#